data_380075791811ce76d15a853ed9094002
#
_entry.id   380075791811ce76d15a853ed9094002
#
_cell.length_a   1.000
_cell.length_b   1.000
_cell.length_c   1.000
_cell.angle_alpha   90.00
_cell.angle_beta   90.00
_cell.angle_gamma   90.00
#
_symmetry.space_group_name_H-M   'P 1'
#
loop_
_entity.id
_entity.type
_entity.pdbx_description
1 polymer ?
#
loop_
_entity_poly.entity_id
_entity_poly.type
_entity_poly.pdbx_seq_one_letter_code
_entity_poly.pdbx_strand_id
1 'polypeptide(L)'
;MWLTKSSVGRKVVMSVTGLFLILFITFHAVMNAVALVSMDAYEAICHFLGANWYALAGTAVIAAGVVLHIVYAFWLTIQNRKARGNDRYAVNKRPATVEWASQNMLALGIFVVCFMILHLVQFWAKMQLPEIQEMYLGQYGVDILGGKEAILGAFAQPWTLPIYLVGFAALWFHLTHGIWSAFQSVGTSNNVWLPRWKCVSNWWATIVCGLFAVEAIVFTIMACGCC
;
A
#
# COMPACT_ATOMS: atom_id res chain seq x y z
N MET A 1 5.40 27.23 -9.92
CA MET A 1 4.62 26.11 -10.47
C MET A 1 3.27 26.01 -9.75
N TRP A 2 2.17 25.87 -10.46
CA TRP A 2 0.81 25.78 -9.89
C TRP A 2 0.63 24.56 -8.97
N LEU A 3 1.16 23.37 -9.38
CA LEU A 3 1.04 22.11 -8.63
C LEU A 3 1.63 22.16 -7.20
N THR A 4 2.66 22.94 -6.96
CA THR A 4 3.32 23.01 -5.64
C THR A 4 2.85 24.20 -4.81
N LYS A 5 2.41 25.29 -5.44
CA LYS A 5 2.06 26.55 -4.75
C LYS A 5 0.57 26.65 -4.40
N SER A 6 -0.34 26.09 -5.22
CA SER A 6 -1.78 26.14 -4.94
C SER A 6 -2.23 24.99 -4.04
N SER A 7 -3.25 25.24 -3.22
CA SER A 7 -3.87 24.21 -2.37
C SER A 7 -4.51 23.08 -3.21
N VAL A 8 -5.09 23.44 -4.34
CA VAL A 8 -5.71 22.50 -5.28
C VAL A 8 -4.63 21.66 -5.97
N GLY A 9 -3.56 22.26 -6.48
CA GLY A 9 -2.47 21.54 -7.13
C GLY A 9 -1.84 20.47 -6.25
N ARG A 10 -1.61 20.78 -4.97
CA ARG A 10 -1.08 19.81 -4.00
C ARG A 10 -2.04 18.62 -3.77
N LYS A 11 -3.35 18.87 -3.72
CA LYS A 11 -4.35 17.81 -3.60
C LYS A 11 -4.39 16.94 -4.87
N VAL A 12 -4.22 17.54 -6.05
CA VAL A 12 -4.13 16.78 -7.30
C VAL A 12 -2.92 15.86 -7.31
N VAL A 13 -1.72 16.34 -6.90
CA VAL A 13 -0.52 15.48 -6.79
C VAL A 13 -0.76 14.33 -5.83
N MET A 14 -1.35 14.61 -4.65
CA MET A 14 -1.70 13.59 -3.66
C MET A 14 -2.65 12.53 -4.22
N SER A 15 -3.65 12.96 -5.01
CA SER A 15 -4.65 12.06 -5.61
C SER A 15 -4.05 11.23 -6.74
N VAL A 16 -3.24 11.82 -7.61
CA VAL A 16 -2.60 11.10 -8.71
C VAL A 16 -1.63 10.05 -8.19
N THR A 17 -0.79 10.39 -7.20
CA THR A 17 0.10 9.40 -6.58
C THR A 17 -0.69 8.31 -5.86
N GLY A 18 -1.79 8.65 -5.17
CA GLY A 18 -2.67 7.66 -4.54
C GLY A 18 -3.32 6.72 -5.54
N LEU A 19 -3.89 7.23 -6.64
CA LEU A 19 -4.49 6.40 -7.70
C LEU A 19 -3.45 5.49 -8.38
N PHE A 20 -2.23 5.99 -8.59
CA PHE A 20 -1.12 5.17 -9.09
C PHE A 20 -0.80 4.00 -8.15
N LEU A 21 -0.73 4.24 -6.83
CA LEU A 21 -0.48 3.19 -5.85
C LEU A 21 -1.66 2.20 -5.75
N ILE A 22 -2.89 2.64 -5.98
CA ILE A 22 -4.06 1.75 -6.06
C ILE A 22 -3.93 0.76 -7.23
N LEU A 23 -3.48 1.22 -8.39
CA LEU A 23 -3.20 0.34 -9.54
C LEU A 23 -2.10 -0.66 -9.19
N PHE A 24 -1.02 -0.22 -8.56
CA PHE A 24 0.05 -1.10 -8.11
C PHE A 24 -0.46 -2.15 -7.11
N ILE A 25 -1.22 -1.78 -6.07
CA ILE A 25 -1.74 -2.70 -5.06
C ILE A 25 -2.69 -3.73 -5.71
N THR A 26 -3.51 -3.31 -6.70
CA THR A 26 -4.37 -4.22 -7.43
C THR A 26 -3.56 -5.26 -8.20
N PHE A 27 -2.54 -4.81 -8.93
CA PHE A 27 -1.61 -5.69 -9.64
C PHE A 27 -0.90 -6.64 -8.66
N HIS A 28 -0.41 -6.11 -7.55
CA HIS A 28 0.29 -6.87 -6.51
C HIS A 28 -0.61 -7.97 -5.90
N ALA A 29 -1.86 -7.66 -5.58
CA ALA A 29 -2.83 -8.65 -5.09
C ALA A 29 -3.09 -9.77 -6.10
N VAL A 30 -3.28 -9.42 -7.37
CA VAL A 30 -3.53 -10.41 -8.43
C VAL A 30 -2.32 -11.31 -8.66
N MET A 31 -1.10 -10.75 -8.65
CA MET A 31 0.12 -11.54 -8.82
C MET A 31 0.36 -12.49 -7.64
N ASN A 32 0.10 -12.04 -6.40
CA ASN A 32 0.22 -12.91 -5.23
C ASN A 32 -0.85 -14.00 -5.20
N ALA A 33 -2.07 -13.72 -5.67
CA ALA A 33 -3.15 -14.71 -5.74
C ALA A 33 -2.81 -15.92 -6.63
N VAL A 34 -1.87 -15.78 -7.57
CA VAL A 34 -1.37 -16.91 -8.36
C VAL A 34 -0.77 -17.99 -7.46
N ALA A 35 -0.12 -17.62 -6.35
CA ALA A 35 0.44 -18.58 -5.39
C ALA A 35 -0.62 -19.47 -4.72
N LEU A 36 -1.88 -19.03 -4.64
CA LEU A 36 -3.00 -19.85 -4.14
C LEU A 36 -3.38 -20.99 -5.10
N VAL A 37 -3.06 -20.82 -6.39
CA VAL A 37 -3.39 -21.79 -7.45
C VAL A 37 -2.19 -22.65 -7.79
N SER A 38 -1.02 -22.03 -7.93
CA SER A 38 0.23 -22.71 -8.30
C SER A 38 1.45 -21.94 -7.79
N MET A 39 2.18 -22.56 -6.87
CA MET A 39 3.45 -22.01 -6.36
C MET A 39 4.53 -21.95 -7.46
N ASP A 40 4.54 -22.88 -8.39
CA ASP A 40 5.51 -22.88 -9.50
C ASP A 40 5.24 -21.74 -10.47
N ALA A 41 3.96 -21.43 -10.75
CA ALA A 41 3.60 -20.26 -11.55
C ALA A 41 3.94 -18.95 -10.84
N TYR A 42 3.75 -18.87 -9.52
CA TYR A 42 4.16 -17.72 -8.72
C TYR A 42 5.67 -17.54 -8.73
N GLU A 43 6.45 -18.62 -8.60
CA GLU A 43 7.92 -18.59 -8.68
C GLU A 43 8.38 -18.05 -10.05
N ALA A 44 7.76 -18.48 -11.14
CA ALA A 44 8.04 -17.95 -12.47
C ALA A 44 7.74 -16.43 -12.59
N ILE A 45 6.67 -15.94 -11.93
CA ILE A 45 6.38 -14.50 -11.85
C ILE A 45 7.47 -13.77 -11.05
N CYS A 46 7.88 -14.31 -9.90
CA CYS A 46 8.94 -13.71 -9.09
C CYS A 46 10.25 -13.60 -9.87
N HIS A 47 10.63 -14.65 -10.57
CA HIS A 47 11.81 -14.65 -11.44
C HIS A 47 11.69 -13.64 -12.59
N PHE A 48 10.51 -13.54 -13.23
CA PHE A 48 10.26 -12.57 -14.28
C PHE A 48 10.32 -11.12 -13.79
N LEU A 49 9.85 -10.85 -12.56
CA LEU A 49 9.84 -9.54 -11.92
C LEU A 49 11.08 -9.29 -11.01
N GLY A 50 12.12 -10.13 -11.11
CA GLY A 50 13.34 -10.01 -10.33
C GLY A 50 14.20 -8.78 -10.67
N ALA A 51 15.51 -8.94 -10.86
CA ALA A 51 16.42 -7.83 -11.11
C ALA A 51 16.60 -7.45 -12.59
N ASN A 52 15.67 -7.83 -13.47
CA ASN A 52 15.68 -7.38 -14.86
C ASN A 52 15.53 -5.86 -14.98
N TRP A 53 16.07 -5.25 -16.02
CA TRP A 53 16.08 -3.79 -16.20
C TRP A 53 14.67 -3.17 -16.14
N TYR A 54 13.66 -3.82 -16.71
CA TYR A 54 12.27 -3.34 -16.68
C TYR A 54 11.64 -3.46 -15.29
N ALA A 55 11.97 -4.51 -14.52
CA ALA A 55 11.52 -4.69 -13.15
C ALA A 55 12.16 -3.64 -12.23
N LEU A 56 13.44 -3.34 -12.40
CA LEU A 56 14.12 -2.26 -11.68
C LEU A 56 13.53 -0.89 -11.99
N ALA A 57 13.25 -0.61 -13.27
CA ALA A 57 12.57 0.63 -13.67
C ALA A 57 11.18 0.72 -13.01
N GLY A 58 10.42 -0.37 -13.01
CA GLY A 58 9.13 -0.46 -12.32
C GLY A 58 9.24 -0.22 -10.83
N THR A 59 10.18 -0.90 -10.15
CA THR A 59 10.45 -0.71 -8.72
C THR A 59 10.83 0.73 -8.39
N ALA A 60 11.69 1.37 -9.21
CA ALA A 60 12.08 2.77 -9.02
C ALA A 60 10.88 3.72 -9.16
N VAL A 61 10.01 3.50 -10.14
CA VAL A 61 8.78 4.30 -10.35
C VAL A 61 7.81 4.12 -9.19
N ILE A 62 7.62 2.89 -8.70
CA ILE A 62 6.77 2.60 -7.53
C ILE A 62 7.35 3.28 -6.28
N ALA A 63 8.65 3.13 -6.03
CA ALA A 63 9.33 3.76 -4.89
C ALA A 63 9.20 5.29 -4.94
N ALA A 64 9.39 5.91 -6.10
CA ALA A 64 9.17 7.35 -6.28
C ALA A 64 7.71 7.74 -5.99
N GLY A 65 6.74 6.97 -6.47
CA GLY A 65 5.31 7.18 -6.19
C GLY A 65 4.99 7.10 -4.69
N VAL A 66 5.52 6.10 -3.98
CA VAL A 66 5.37 5.93 -2.53
C VAL A 66 5.98 7.12 -1.78
N VAL A 67 7.24 7.49 -2.09
CA VAL A 67 7.92 8.60 -1.43
C VAL A 67 7.18 9.91 -1.65
N LEU A 68 6.76 10.20 -2.88
CA LEU A 68 5.98 11.41 -3.19
C LEU A 68 4.65 11.41 -2.41
N HIS A 69 3.93 10.29 -2.39
CA HIS A 69 2.67 10.19 -1.66
C HIS A 69 2.85 10.47 -0.16
N ILE A 70 3.85 9.86 0.47
CA ILE A 70 4.17 10.05 1.90
C ILE A 70 4.58 11.50 2.18
N VAL A 71 5.50 12.06 1.39
CA VAL A 71 6.00 13.43 1.59
C VAL A 71 4.85 14.44 1.47
N TYR A 72 4.00 14.31 0.44
CA TYR A 72 2.84 15.20 0.29
C TYR A 72 1.81 15.01 1.40
N ALA A 73 1.58 13.78 1.89
CA ALA A 73 0.67 13.52 3.01
C ALA A 73 1.13 14.25 4.29
N PHE A 74 2.41 14.15 4.64
CA PHE A 74 2.97 14.87 5.78
C PHE A 74 2.95 16.38 5.57
N TRP A 75 3.34 16.86 4.40
CA TRP A 75 3.33 18.28 4.08
C TRP A 75 1.92 18.89 4.20
N LEU A 76 0.92 18.28 3.59
CA LEU A 76 -0.48 18.72 3.70
C LEU A 76 -0.97 18.68 5.13
N THR A 77 -0.61 17.67 5.91
CA THR A 77 -0.98 17.56 7.32
C THR A 77 -0.39 18.70 8.15
N ILE A 78 0.91 19.01 7.95
CA ILE A 78 1.58 20.13 8.67
C ILE A 78 0.94 21.46 8.30
N GLN A 79 0.65 21.69 7.02
CA GLN A 79 -0.01 22.92 6.56
C GLN A 79 -1.41 23.06 7.13
N ASN A 80 -2.20 21.99 7.15
CA ASN A 80 -3.54 22.00 7.72
C ASN A 80 -3.52 22.25 9.23
N ARG A 81 -2.52 21.73 9.95
CA ARG A 81 -2.33 22.00 11.38
C ARG A 81 -1.95 23.46 11.63
N LYS A 82 -1.02 24.01 10.85
CA LYS A 82 -0.62 25.42 10.93
C LYS A 82 -1.78 26.37 10.60
N ALA A 83 -2.58 26.05 9.58
CA ALA A 83 -3.74 26.87 9.19
C ALA A 83 -4.85 26.89 10.25
N ARG A 84 -4.99 25.82 11.06
CA ARG A 84 -5.96 25.78 12.18
C ARG A 84 -5.54 26.62 13.37
N GLY A 85 -4.25 26.92 13.56
CA GLY A 85 -3.73 27.63 14.72
C GLY A 85 -3.85 26.84 16.02
N ASN A 86 -3.61 27.55 17.15
CA ASN A 86 -3.69 26.98 18.51
C ASN A 86 -5.09 27.07 19.12
N ASP A 87 -5.99 27.83 18.50
CA ASP A 87 -7.34 28.03 19.02
C ASP A 87 -8.17 26.76 18.85
N ARG A 88 -8.51 26.15 19.98
CA ARG A 88 -9.44 25.01 19.98
C ARG A 88 -10.86 25.55 19.96
N TYR A 89 -11.70 25.04 19.06
CA TYR A 89 -13.12 25.39 19.07
C TYR A 89 -13.74 25.08 20.43
N ALA A 90 -14.47 26.06 20.97
CA ALA A 90 -15.21 25.89 22.24
C ALA A 90 -16.25 24.77 22.17
N VAL A 91 -16.72 24.43 20.95
CA VAL A 91 -17.66 23.33 20.70
C VAL A 91 -17.01 22.35 19.75
N ASN A 92 -16.55 21.18 20.25
CA ASN A 92 -15.93 20.09 19.50
C ASN A 92 -16.99 19.10 18.96
N LYS A 93 -18.13 19.60 18.48
CA LYS A 93 -19.16 18.75 17.90
C LYS A 93 -18.75 18.38 16.47
N ARG A 94 -18.27 17.15 16.28
CA ARG A 94 -17.93 16.62 14.95
C ARG A 94 -19.23 16.38 14.18
N PRO A 95 -19.35 16.85 12.93
CA PRO A 95 -20.50 16.52 12.11
C PRO A 95 -20.64 15.00 11.96
N ALA A 96 -21.85 14.46 12.11
CA ALA A 96 -22.12 13.02 11.94
C ALA A 96 -21.78 12.49 10.52
N THR A 97 -21.64 13.40 9.55
CA THR A 97 -21.32 13.11 8.17
C THR A 97 -19.83 12.85 7.92
N VAL A 98 -18.94 13.11 8.89
CA VAL A 98 -17.48 12.92 8.73
C VAL A 98 -17.11 11.49 9.10
N GLU A 99 -16.63 10.73 8.13
CA GLU A 99 -16.21 9.34 8.30
C GLU A 99 -15.03 9.21 9.28
N TRP A 100 -15.04 8.13 10.08
CA TRP A 100 -13.96 7.84 11.04
C TRP A 100 -12.58 7.73 10.36
N ALA A 101 -12.51 7.06 9.21
CA ALA A 101 -11.28 6.94 8.43
C ALA A 101 -10.71 8.30 8.02
N SER A 102 -11.57 9.24 7.57
CA SER A 102 -11.17 10.62 7.24
C SER A 102 -10.52 11.34 8.41
N GLN A 103 -11.04 11.15 9.61
CA GLN A 103 -10.53 11.79 10.83
C GLN A 103 -9.18 11.24 11.27
N ASN A 104 -8.90 9.98 10.96
CA ASN A 104 -7.73 9.23 11.41
C ASN A 104 -6.73 8.93 10.29
N MET A 105 -6.85 9.58 9.11
CA MET A 105 -6.02 9.30 7.94
C MET A 105 -4.51 9.36 8.20
N LEU A 106 -4.05 10.31 9.04
CA LEU A 106 -2.63 10.38 9.37
C LEU A 106 -2.18 9.16 10.17
N ALA A 107 -2.94 8.76 11.19
CA ALA A 107 -2.62 7.58 11.98
C ALA A 107 -2.65 6.31 11.12
N LEU A 108 -3.70 6.14 10.31
CA LEU A 108 -3.81 5.02 9.37
C LEU A 108 -2.64 5.00 8.38
N GLY A 109 -2.26 6.16 7.84
CA GLY A 109 -1.10 6.28 6.95
C GLY A 109 0.22 5.89 7.64
N ILE A 110 0.43 6.26 8.89
CA ILE A 110 1.62 5.86 9.67
C ILE A 110 1.62 4.34 9.88
N PHE A 111 0.49 3.72 10.24
CA PHE A 111 0.38 2.27 10.37
C PHE A 111 0.70 1.55 9.05
N VAL A 112 0.18 2.05 7.92
CA VAL A 112 0.48 1.50 6.59
C VAL A 112 1.97 1.63 6.26
N VAL A 113 2.63 2.75 6.58
CA VAL A 113 4.08 2.93 6.38
C VAL A 113 4.88 1.95 7.24
N CYS A 114 4.55 1.78 8.52
CA CYS A 114 5.22 0.81 9.39
C CYS A 114 5.06 -0.62 8.86
N PHE A 115 3.85 -1.00 8.45
CA PHE A 115 3.57 -2.28 7.84
C PHE A 115 4.36 -2.47 6.53
N MET A 116 4.40 -1.45 5.66
CA MET A 116 5.16 -1.49 4.41
C MET A 116 6.67 -1.67 4.65
N ILE A 117 7.25 -1.01 5.66
CA ILE A 117 8.67 -1.20 6.01
C ILE A 117 8.93 -2.65 6.41
N LEU A 118 8.08 -3.23 7.27
CA LEU A 118 8.19 -4.64 7.65
C LEU A 118 8.10 -5.55 6.42
N HIS A 119 7.11 -5.30 5.56
CA HIS A 119 6.91 -6.06 4.31
C HIS A 119 8.14 -5.98 3.40
N LEU A 120 8.72 -4.80 3.20
CA LEU A 120 9.94 -4.63 2.40
C LEU A 120 11.13 -5.39 2.99
N VAL A 121 11.28 -5.39 4.31
CA VAL A 121 12.36 -6.15 4.99
C VAL A 121 12.16 -7.66 4.86
N GLN A 122 10.91 -8.13 4.89
CA GLN A 122 10.61 -9.56 4.81
C GLN A 122 10.73 -10.12 3.38
N PHE A 123 10.41 -9.32 2.37
CA PHE A 123 10.35 -9.77 0.98
C PHE A 123 11.37 -9.07 0.08
N TRP A 124 11.24 -7.78 -0.16
CA TRP A 124 12.09 -7.06 -1.10
C TRP A 124 13.58 -7.18 -0.76
N ALA A 125 13.91 -7.02 0.52
CA ALA A 125 15.30 -7.08 0.99
C ALA A 125 15.92 -8.49 0.96
N LYS A 126 15.11 -9.52 0.75
CA LYS A 126 15.57 -10.94 0.66
C LYS A 126 15.44 -11.52 -0.74
N MET A 127 14.69 -10.87 -1.61
CA MET A 127 14.45 -11.32 -2.98
C MET A 127 15.16 -10.40 -3.98
N GLN A 128 14.59 -9.23 -4.27
CA GLN A 128 15.09 -8.35 -5.34
C GLN A 128 16.39 -7.62 -4.96
N LEU A 129 16.58 -7.20 -3.71
CA LEU A 129 17.81 -6.50 -3.31
C LEU A 129 19.07 -7.35 -3.46
N PRO A 130 19.11 -8.64 -3.02
CA PRO A 130 20.25 -9.50 -3.24
C PRO A 130 20.54 -9.76 -4.72
N GLU A 131 19.49 -9.94 -5.56
CA GLU A 131 19.67 -10.07 -7.01
C GLU A 131 20.31 -8.82 -7.64
N ILE A 132 19.92 -7.63 -7.17
CA ILE A 132 20.54 -6.36 -7.59
C ILE A 132 22.00 -6.31 -7.17
N GLN A 133 22.32 -6.71 -5.94
CA GLN A 133 23.69 -6.74 -5.42
C GLN A 133 24.58 -7.68 -6.22
N GLU A 134 24.10 -8.85 -6.57
CA GLU A 134 24.84 -9.80 -7.38
C GLU A 134 25.01 -9.31 -8.83
N MET A 135 23.92 -8.94 -9.49
CA MET A 135 23.90 -8.63 -10.92
C MET A 135 24.59 -7.31 -11.28
N TYR A 136 24.43 -6.28 -10.46
CA TYR A 136 24.90 -4.92 -10.79
C TYR A 136 26.06 -4.42 -9.94
N LEU A 137 26.26 -4.99 -8.73
CA LEU A 137 27.35 -4.58 -7.83
C LEU A 137 28.44 -5.64 -7.73
N GLY A 138 28.28 -6.80 -8.35
CA GLY A 138 29.26 -7.90 -8.33
C GLY A 138 29.47 -8.48 -6.93
N GLN A 139 28.48 -8.38 -6.05
CA GLN A 139 28.53 -8.92 -4.68
C GLN A 139 27.97 -10.34 -4.70
N TYR A 140 28.85 -11.33 -4.90
CA TYR A 140 28.48 -12.75 -4.94
C TYR A 140 28.38 -13.36 -3.55
N GLY A 141 27.56 -14.43 -3.43
CA GLY A 141 27.39 -15.18 -2.19
C GLY A 141 26.36 -14.56 -1.25
N VAL A 142 25.53 -13.65 -1.71
CA VAL A 142 24.35 -13.19 -0.99
C VAL A 142 23.23 -14.23 -1.16
N ASP A 143 22.55 -14.57 -0.07
CA ASP A 143 21.45 -15.52 -0.11
C ASP A 143 20.22 -14.86 -0.78
N ILE A 144 19.81 -15.40 -1.94
CA ILE A 144 18.68 -14.93 -2.73
C ILE A 144 17.52 -15.90 -2.51
N LEU A 145 16.49 -15.46 -1.82
CA LEU A 145 15.30 -16.28 -1.62
C LEU A 145 14.40 -16.28 -2.86
N GLY A 146 13.96 -17.45 -3.28
CA GLY A 146 12.88 -17.61 -4.24
C GLY A 146 11.53 -17.16 -3.65
N GLY A 147 10.54 -16.95 -4.51
CA GLY A 147 9.21 -16.47 -4.08
C GLY A 147 8.53 -17.37 -3.08
N LYS A 148 8.55 -18.69 -3.34
CA LYS A 148 8.00 -19.71 -2.44
C LYS A 148 8.71 -19.73 -1.09
N GLU A 149 10.04 -19.71 -1.10
CA GLU A 149 10.85 -19.75 0.11
C GLU A 149 10.65 -18.49 0.97
N ALA A 150 10.60 -17.32 0.33
CA ALA A 150 10.34 -16.06 0.98
C ALA A 150 8.96 -16.04 1.68
N ILE A 151 7.90 -16.51 0.99
CA ILE A 151 6.55 -16.60 1.57
C ILE A 151 6.54 -17.57 2.76
N LEU A 152 6.97 -18.82 2.55
CA LEU A 152 6.89 -19.83 3.59
C LEU A 152 7.77 -19.46 4.79
N GLY A 153 8.98 -18.93 4.57
CA GLY A 153 9.85 -18.48 5.62
C GLY A 153 9.31 -17.30 6.43
N ALA A 154 8.64 -16.35 5.79
CA ALA A 154 8.00 -15.23 6.47
C ALA A 154 6.79 -15.67 7.29
N PHE A 155 5.90 -16.49 6.71
CA PHE A 155 4.66 -16.92 7.37
C PHE A 155 4.84 -18.13 8.32
N ALA A 156 6.00 -18.77 8.38
CA ALA A 156 6.35 -19.69 9.44
C ALA A 156 6.52 -19.00 10.80
N GLN A 157 6.74 -17.69 10.82
CA GLN A 157 6.87 -16.94 12.07
C GLN A 157 5.49 -16.64 12.67
N PRO A 158 5.22 -16.99 13.95
CA PRO A 158 3.88 -16.90 14.53
C PRO A 158 3.34 -15.47 14.65
N TRP A 159 4.22 -14.48 14.64
CA TRP A 159 3.86 -13.06 14.72
C TRP A 159 3.50 -12.44 13.35
N THR A 160 3.88 -13.08 12.23
CA THR A 160 3.67 -12.52 10.89
C THR A 160 2.18 -12.40 10.58
N LEU A 161 1.39 -13.47 10.71
CA LEU A 161 -0.04 -13.44 10.40
C LEU A 161 -0.81 -12.36 11.19
N PRO A 162 -0.71 -12.27 12.53
CA PRO A 162 -1.40 -11.21 13.28
C PRO A 162 -1.03 -9.80 12.83
N ILE A 163 0.25 -9.52 12.59
CA ILE A 163 0.70 -8.19 12.16
C ILE A 163 0.18 -7.87 10.76
N TYR A 164 0.17 -8.85 9.85
CA TYR A 164 -0.35 -8.68 8.49
C TYR A 164 -1.84 -8.40 8.49
N LEU A 165 -2.63 -9.11 9.30
CA LEU A 165 -4.07 -8.84 9.42
C LEU A 165 -4.36 -7.44 9.96
N VAL A 166 -3.59 -6.97 10.94
CA VAL A 166 -3.69 -5.58 11.44
C VAL A 166 -3.27 -4.58 10.36
N GLY A 167 -2.20 -4.87 9.62
CA GLY A 167 -1.75 -4.08 8.48
C GLY A 167 -2.81 -3.96 7.38
N PHE A 168 -3.45 -5.07 7.03
CA PHE A 168 -4.54 -5.08 6.03
C PHE A 168 -5.78 -4.35 6.52
N ALA A 169 -6.12 -4.43 7.81
CA ALA A 169 -7.21 -3.63 8.37
C ALA A 169 -6.92 -2.12 8.29
N ALA A 170 -5.69 -1.70 8.64
CA ALA A 170 -5.28 -0.30 8.52
C ALA A 170 -5.29 0.16 7.05
N LEU A 171 -4.81 -0.68 6.14
CA LEU A 171 -4.84 -0.43 4.69
C LEU A 171 -6.27 -0.32 4.18
N TRP A 172 -7.18 -1.21 4.61
CA TRP A 172 -8.59 -1.17 4.25
C TRP A 172 -9.25 0.16 4.61
N PHE A 173 -9.09 0.62 5.84
CA PHE A 173 -9.59 1.94 6.27
C PHE A 173 -8.95 3.09 5.49
N HIS A 174 -7.65 2.99 5.20
CA HIS A 174 -6.93 4.00 4.42
C HIS A 174 -7.47 4.08 2.99
N LEU A 175 -7.71 2.95 2.34
CA LEU A 175 -8.20 2.88 0.96
C LEU A 175 -9.67 3.24 0.83
N THR A 176 -10.55 2.81 1.77
CA THR A 176 -11.99 3.14 1.72
C THR A 176 -12.22 4.65 1.69
N HIS A 177 -11.39 5.45 2.39
CA HIS A 177 -11.45 6.90 2.31
C HIS A 177 -10.61 7.45 1.15
N GLY A 178 -9.41 6.94 0.94
CA GLY A 178 -8.42 7.47 -0.01
C GLY A 178 -8.92 7.47 -1.44
N ILE A 179 -9.59 6.39 -1.88
CA ILE A 179 -10.04 6.21 -3.27
C ILE A 179 -11.08 7.26 -3.66
N TRP A 180 -12.21 7.35 -2.94
CA TRP A 180 -13.24 8.32 -3.32
C TRP A 180 -12.79 9.76 -3.12
N SER A 181 -11.94 10.03 -2.12
CA SER A 181 -11.35 11.35 -1.88
C SER A 181 -10.41 11.77 -3.03
N ALA A 182 -9.67 10.82 -3.63
CA ALA A 182 -8.87 11.09 -4.81
C ALA A 182 -9.74 11.50 -6.01
N PHE A 183 -10.81 10.76 -6.28
CA PHE A 183 -11.78 11.11 -7.33
C PHE A 183 -12.46 12.46 -7.11
N GLN A 184 -12.75 12.79 -5.85
CA GLN A 184 -13.26 14.10 -5.50
C GLN A 184 -12.24 15.21 -5.82
N SER A 185 -10.98 15.00 -5.49
CA SER A 185 -9.91 15.99 -5.66
C SER A 185 -9.56 16.26 -7.13
N VAL A 186 -9.72 15.26 -8.01
CA VAL A 186 -9.53 15.44 -9.48
C VAL A 186 -10.78 15.94 -10.19
N GLY A 187 -11.87 16.25 -9.46
CA GLY A 187 -13.04 16.91 -10.00
C GLY A 187 -14.09 15.97 -10.62
N THR A 188 -13.99 14.66 -10.44
CA THR A 188 -14.95 13.68 -10.98
C THR A 188 -16.14 13.42 -10.05
N SER A 189 -16.26 14.17 -8.96
CA SER A 189 -17.28 13.98 -7.94
C SER A 189 -18.37 15.06 -8.00
N ASN A 190 -19.62 14.62 -7.92
CA ASN A 190 -20.81 15.45 -7.74
C ASN A 190 -21.84 14.72 -6.87
N ASN A 191 -23.03 15.30 -6.67
CA ASN A 191 -24.07 14.71 -5.81
C ASN A 191 -24.53 13.31 -6.25
N VAL A 192 -24.38 12.94 -7.52
CA VAL A 192 -24.71 11.62 -8.08
C VAL A 192 -23.52 10.67 -7.95
N TRP A 193 -22.30 11.14 -8.28
CA TRP A 193 -21.12 10.30 -8.34
C TRP A 193 -20.45 10.06 -6.98
N LEU A 194 -20.56 10.99 -6.03
CA LEU A 194 -19.92 10.83 -4.72
C LEU A 194 -20.39 9.55 -3.98
N PRO A 195 -21.71 9.25 -3.87
CA PRO A 195 -22.14 8.00 -3.24
C PRO A 195 -21.68 6.75 -4.02
N ARG A 196 -21.61 6.83 -5.36
CA ARG A 196 -21.11 5.73 -6.20
C ARG A 196 -19.62 5.48 -5.98
N TRP A 197 -18.79 6.54 -5.94
CA TRP A 197 -17.37 6.40 -5.64
C TRP A 197 -17.11 5.83 -4.26
N LYS A 198 -17.91 6.20 -3.25
CA LYS A 198 -17.83 5.61 -1.91
C LYS A 198 -18.16 4.12 -1.93
N CYS A 199 -19.21 3.72 -2.65
CA CYS A 199 -19.58 2.32 -2.82
C CYS A 199 -18.47 1.53 -3.52
N VAL A 200 -17.95 2.02 -4.64
CA VAL A 200 -16.84 1.40 -5.39
C VAL A 200 -15.59 1.29 -4.52
N SER A 201 -15.23 2.35 -3.77
CA SER A 201 -14.08 2.34 -2.87
C SER A 201 -14.17 1.27 -1.81
N ASN A 202 -15.35 1.13 -1.18
CA ASN A 202 -15.56 0.12 -0.15
C ASN A 202 -15.48 -1.31 -0.72
N TRP A 203 -16.13 -1.57 -1.84
CA TRP A 203 -16.09 -2.89 -2.48
C TRP A 203 -14.68 -3.24 -2.94
N TRP A 204 -14.01 -2.32 -3.64
CA TRP A 204 -12.67 -2.55 -4.14
C TRP A 204 -11.68 -2.80 -2.98
N ALA A 205 -11.68 -1.94 -1.94
CA ALA A 205 -10.82 -2.12 -0.78
C ALA A 205 -11.11 -3.44 -0.05
N THR A 206 -12.39 -3.85 0.06
CA THR A 206 -12.78 -5.11 0.70
C THR A 206 -12.30 -6.32 -0.09
N ILE A 207 -12.44 -6.30 -1.42
CA ILE A 207 -11.97 -7.40 -2.27
C ILE A 207 -10.45 -7.54 -2.18
N VAL A 208 -9.70 -6.44 -2.35
CA VAL A 208 -8.24 -6.49 -2.37
C VAL A 208 -7.64 -6.83 -1.00
N CYS A 209 -8.10 -6.19 0.08
CA CYS A 209 -7.60 -6.49 1.43
C CYS A 209 -8.10 -7.86 1.92
N GLY A 210 -9.31 -8.28 1.51
CA GLY A 210 -9.82 -9.62 1.77
C GLY A 210 -8.99 -10.70 1.07
N LEU A 211 -8.58 -10.47 -0.18
CA LEU A 211 -7.70 -11.37 -0.92
C LEU A 211 -6.35 -11.52 -0.20
N PHE A 212 -5.71 -10.41 0.17
CA PHE A 212 -4.47 -10.44 0.96
C PHE A 212 -4.62 -11.18 2.30
N ALA A 213 -5.76 -11.03 2.98
CA ALA A 213 -6.01 -11.75 4.23
C ALA A 213 -6.13 -13.26 4.00
N VAL A 214 -6.82 -13.68 2.94
CA VAL A 214 -6.91 -15.10 2.53
C VAL A 214 -5.52 -15.64 2.18
N GLU A 215 -4.74 -14.93 1.38
CA GLU A 215 -3.36 -15.29 1.03
C GLU A 215 -2.52 -15.50 2.31
N ALA A 216 -2.51 -14.55 3.23
CA ALA A 216 -1.73 -14.64 4.47
C ALA A 216 -2.13 -15.84 5.34
N ILE A 217 -3.44 -16.12 5.45
CA ILE A 217 -3.94 -17.28 6.19
C ILE A 217 -3.49 -18.59 5.53
N VAL A 218 -3.68 -18.71 4.21
CA VAL A 218 -3.29 -19.92 3.46
C VAL A 218 -1.79 -20.14 3.55
N PHE A 219 -0.97 -19.10 3.36
CA PHE A 219 0.48 -19.21 3.45
C PHE A 219 0.96 -19.61 4.85
N THR A 220 0.28 -19.14 5.90
CA THR A 220 0.57 -19.58 7.27
C THR A 220 0.25 -21.07 7.45
N ILE A 221 -0.89 -21.55 6.94
CA ILE A 221 -1.26 -22.96 7.02
C ILE A 221 -0.24 -23.82 6.25
N MET A 222 0.15 -23.40 5.06
CA MET A 222 1.17 -24.08 4.26
C MET A 222 2.54 -24.09 4.94
N ALA A 223 2.95 -22.99 5.56
CA ALA A 223 4.24 -22.88 6.27
C ALA A 223 4.27 -23.74 7.53
N CYS A 224 3.13 -23.95 8.20
CA CYS A 224 3.03 -24.83 9.37
C CYS A 224 2.97 -26.34 9.02
N GLY A 225 2.95 -26.70 7.73
CA GLY A 225 2.87 -28.10 7.31
C GLY A 225 1.53 -28.78 7.63
N CYS A 226 0.46 -27.99 7.78
CA CYS A 226 -0.90 -28.50 8.05
C CYS A 226 -1.68 -28.91 6.77
N CYS A 227 -0.99 -29.03 5.65
CA CYS A 227 -1.55 -29.49 4.36
C CYS A 227 -0.70 -30.61 3.77
#